data_78cefe0aeeb98a6c0b6a58327371329d
#
_entry.id   78cefe0aeeb98a6c0b6a58327371329d
#
_cell.length_a   1.000
_cell.length_b   1.000
_cell.length_c   1.000
_cell.angle_alpha   90.00
_cell.angle_beta   90.00
_cell.angle_gamma   90.00
#
_symmetry.space_group_name_H-M   'P 1'
#
loop_
_entity.id
_entity.type
_entity.pdbx_description
1 polymer ?
#
loop_
_entity_poly.entity_id
_entity_poly.type
_entity_poly.pdbx_seq_one_letter_code
_entity_poly.pdbx_strand_id
1 'polypeptide(L)'
;MGNALNIAETVSARPTQSAKPGELLDAQYTATALRNPPSLQALKLQDVLMKNAGGKIAEDTWHSLPLATFKQVQGFRNLTHDDVVRLFEELRSVTMRHVNYAEGHTAVYGMIAVGRVDMDEGNGRLRYKFDDEFRKVVEKSDIYAVLDYRAGLAMSSRYAHRLHEMIALRAGRENQIERFTVEDLRSRLGVQTGKLDTWSDFRKHALDRAIEEVNQSSRFVVSYRVTKRERRAVAEIELAWDVKPDQEETKREQQAHSVARKGRRAEAKERITFPASGRIYDSTIWYTIKRDAGCNMDNGMIADRFRKWCSEKGMKLDAKNIQTAFFNYCKGVGKLP
;
A
#
# COMPACT_ATOMS: atom_id res chain seq x y z
N MET A 1 -26.97 2.12 21.87
CA MET A 1 -25.76 2.66 21.24
C MET A 1 -24.60 1.86 21.79
N GLY A 2 -23.92 1.10 20.96
CA GLY A 2 -22.83 0.22 21.38
C GLY A 2 -21.64 1.02 21.92
N ASN A 3 -20.84 0.43 22.83
CA ASN A 3 -19.60 1.00 23.37
C ASN A 3 -18.61 1.49 22.28
N ALA A 4 -18.78 0.99 21.12
CA ALA A 4 -18.01 1.18 19.93
C ALA A 4 -17.98 2.63 19.42
N LEU A 5 -19.12 3.31 19.35
CA LEU A 5 -19.20 4.71 18.91
C LEU A 5 -18.54 5.67 19.91
N ASN A 6 -18.64 5.40 21.20
CA ASN A 6 -17.97 6.20 22.23
C ASN A 6 -16.45 6.08 22.14
N ILE A 7 -15.95 4.89 21.82
CA ILE A 7 -14.51 4.66 21.59
C ILE A 7 -14.06 5.39 20.32
N ALA A 8 -14.84 5.30 19.23
CA ALA A 8 -14.52 6.00 17.98
C ALA A 8 -14.45 7.51 18.17
N GLU A 9 -15.37 8.10 18.91
CA GLU A 9 -15.37 9.53 19.23
C GLU A 9 -14.13 9.94 20.03
N THR A 10 -13.87 9.23 21.15
CA THR A 10 -12.73 9.51 22.03
C THR A 10 -11.38 9.33 21.31
N VAL A 11 -11.25 8.29 20.49
CA VAL A 11 -10.00 7.98 19.78
C VAL A 11 -9.79 8.90 18.57
N SER A 12 -10.86 9.30 17.89
CA SER A 12 -10.77 10.20 16.73
C SER A 12 -10.25 11.59 17.10
N ALA A 13 -10.47 12.05 18.33
CA ALA A 13 -9.89 13.28 18.84
C ALA A 13 -8.35 13.21 19.00
N ARG A 14 -7.76 12.01 19.06
CA ARG A 14 -6.31 11.82 19.20
C ARG A 14 -5.61 11.86 17.85
N PRO A 15 -4.59 12.71 17.65
CA PRO A 15 -3.95 12.87 16.32
C PRO A 15 -3.31 11.60 15.75
N THR A 16 -2.86 10.71 16.65
CA THR A 16 -2.07 9.52 16.29
C THR A 16 -2.88 8.24 16.23
N GLN A 17 -4.13 8.27 16.65
CA GLN A 17 -4.96 7.07 16.75
C GLN A 17 -6.19 7.16 15.84
N SER A 18 -6.66 6.01 15.38
CA SER A 18 -7.96 5.83 14.75
C SER A 18 -8.63 4.59 15.32
N ALA A 19 -9.94 4.52 15.22
CA ALA A 19 -10.70 3.35 15.62
C ALA A 19 -11.42 2.76 14.40
N LYS A 20 -11.39 1.44 14.29
CA LYS A 20 -12.13 0.72 13.24
C LYS A 20 -12.92 -0.43 13.87
N PRO A 21 -14.15 -0.70 13.38
CA PRO A 21 -14.93 -1.84 13.84
C PRO A 21 -14.24 -3.16 13.48
N GLY A 22 -14.36 -4.13 14.39
CA GLY A 22 -13.73 -5.43 14.21
C GLY A 22 -14.23 -6.17 12.98
N GLU A 23 -15.50 -6.02 12.66
CA GLU A 23 -16.15 -6.62 11.49
C GLU A 23 -15.52 -6.15 10.18
N LEU A 24 -15.06 -4.89 10.10
CA LEU A 24 -14.34 -4.37 8.94
C LEU A 24 -12.91 -4.93 8.85
N LEU A 25 -12.23 -5.03 9.98
CA LEU A 25 -10.84 -5.48 10.04
C LEU A 25 -10.70 -6.99 9.83
N ASP A 26 -11.70 -7.76 10.27
CA ASP A 26 -11.75 -9.22 10.12
C ASP A 26 -12.52 -9.65 8.86
N ALA A 27 -13.09 -8.71 8.12
CA ALA A 27 -13.80 -9.00 6.87
C ALA A 27 -12.86 -9.62 5.84
N GLN A 28 -13.38 -10.64 5.17
CA GLN A 28 -12.76 -11.18 3.97
C GLN A 28 -13.24 -10.42 2.75
N TYR A 29 -12.33 -10.18 1.82
CA TYR A 29 -12.75 -9.69 0.51
C TYR A 29 -13.55 -10.76 -0.23
N THR A 30 -14.62 -10.34 -0.89
CA THR A 30 -15.37 -11.23 -1.79
C THR A 30 -14.49 -11.70 -2.95
N ALA A 31 -14.83 -12.82 -3.57
CA ALA A 31 -14.12 -13.32 -4.75
C ALA A 31 -14.09 -12.27 -5.88
N THR A 32 -15.15 -11.47 -6.00
CA THR A 32 -15.22 -10.36 -6.97
C THR A 32 -14.25 -9.23 -6.59
N ALA A 33 -14.19 -8.84 -5.31
CA ALA A 33 -13.26 -7.83 -4.83
C ALA A 33 -11.79 -8.28 -4.96
N LEU A 34 -11.49 -9.56 -4.83
CA LEU A 34 -10.14 -10.11 -5.02
C LEU A 34 -9.68 -10.10 -6.49
N ARG A 35 -10.57 -9.94 -7.47
CA ARG A 35 -10.16 -9.72 -8.87
C ARG A 35 -9.48 -8.37 -9.05
N ASN A 36 -9.94 -7.36 -8.31
CA ASN A 36 -9.36 -6.02 -8.29
C ASN A 36 -9.37 -5.47 -6.85
N PRO A 37 -8.49 -5.97 -5.98
CA PRO A 37 -8.47 -5.56 -4.57
C PRO A 37 -8.01 -4.11 -4.45
N PRO A 38 -8.44 -3.41 -3.38
CA PRO A 38 -8.12 -2.00 -3.17
C PRO A 38 -6.61 -1.76 -3.16
N SER A 39 -6.21 -0.67 -3.79
CA SER A 39 -4.83 -0.20 -3.73
C SER A 39 -4.48 0.26 -2.31
N LEU A 40 -3.18 0.37 -2.02
CA LEU A 40 -2.73 0.94 -0.77
C LEU A 40 -3.25 2.37 -0.57
N GLN A 41 -3.35 3.17 -1.63
CA GLN A 41 -3.87 4.53 -1.55
C GLN A 41 -5.36 4.54 -1.21
N ALA A 42 -6.15 3.63 -1.78
CA ALA A 42 -7.56 3.49 -1.43
C ALA A 42 -7.75 3.07 0.04
N LEU A 43 -6.95 2.13 0.55
CA LEU A 43 -6.97 1.76 1.97
C LEU A 43 -6.60 2.94 2.88
N LYS A 44 -5.61 3.74 2.52
CA LYS A 44 -5.26 4.96 3.26
C LYS A 44 -6.33 6.04 3.17
N LEU A 45 -7.00 6.17 2.02
CA LEU A 45 -8.16 7.06 1.91
C LEU A 45 -9.27 6.60 2.87
N GLN A 46 -9.57 5.30 2.91
CA GLN A 46 -10.51 4.72 3.87
C GLN A 46 -10.18 5.14 5.31
N ASP A 47 -8.93 5.03 5.73
CA ASP A 47 -8.47 5.44 7.06
C ASP A 47 -8.74 6.92 7.34
N VAL A 48 -8.42 7.77 6.36
CA VAL A 48 -8.63 9.22 6.47
C VAL A 48 -10.11 9.56 6.59
N LEU A 49 -10.95 8.95 5.78
CA LEU A 49 -12.40 9.21 5.79
C LEU A 49 -13.04 8.75 7.11
N MET A 50 -12.68 7.55 7.59
CA MET A 50 -13.20 7.04 8.87
C MET A 50 -12.74 7.91 10.05
N LYS A 51 -11.45 8.28 10.07
CA LYS A 51 -10.93 9.17 11.12
C LYS A 51 -11.60 10.54 11.10
N ASN A 52 -11.83 11.12 9.93
CA ASN A 52 -12.52 12.40 9.79
C ASN A 52 -13.99 12.35 10.25
N ALA A 53 -14.67 11.24 10.02
CA ALA A 53 -16.06 11.05 10.46
C ALA A 53 -16.15 10.85 11.99
N GLY A 54 -15.15 10.19 12.59
CA GLY A 54 -15.08 9.96 14.03
C GLY A 54 -16.31 9.26 14.59
N GLY A 55 -16.87 9.74 15.69
CA GLY A 55 -18.09 9.20 16.31
C GLY A 55 -19.34 9.27 15.43
N LYS A 56 -19.34 10.12 14.41
CA LYS A 56 -20.47 10.30 13.47
C LYS A 56 -20.48 9.30 12.30
N ILE A 57 -19.59 8.31 12.30
CA ILE A 57 -19.45 7.36 11.20
C ILE A 57 -20.72 6.54 10.94
N ALA A 58 -21.55 6.31 11.97
CA ALA A 58 -22.84 5.60 11.85
C ALA A 58 -24.03 6.51 11.46
N GLU A 59 -23.84 7.84 11.51
CA GLU A 59 -24.91 8.78 11.16
C GLU A 59 -25.18 8.82 9.66
N ASP A 60 -26.46 9.01 9.30
CA ASP A 60 -26.85 9.26 7.89
C ASP A 60 -26.61 10.73 7.51
N THR A 61 -25.35 11.12 7.44
CA THR A 61 -24.96 12.50 7.16
C THR A 61 -23.84 12.60 6.13
N TRP A 62 -23.70 13.78 5.52
CA TRP A 62 -22.56 14.11 4.70
C TRP A 62 -21.36 14.50 5.56
N HIS A 63 -20.29 13.77 5.38
CA HIS A 63 -18.99 14.15 5.94
C HIS A 63 -18.21 15.02 4.95
N SER A 64 -17.35 15.87 5.47
CA SER A 64 -16.58 16.81 4.65
C SER A 64 -15.16 16.97 5.19
N LEU A 65 -14.18 16.99 4.28
CA LEU A 65 -12.77 17.16 4.57
C LEU A 65 -12.18 18.19 3.60
N PRO A 66 -11.51 19.28 4.06
CA PRO A 66 -10.82 20.19 3.16
C PRO A 66 -9.75 19.47 2.33
N LEU A 67 -9.66 19.78 1.02
CA LEU A 67 -8.62 19.22 0.15
C LEU A 67 -7.21 19.56 0.64
N ALA A 68 -7.03 20.77 1.18
CA ALA A 68 -5.75 21.18 1.79
C ALA A 68 -5.33 20.26 2.93
N THR A 69 -6.26 19.87 3.82
CA THR A 69 -6.01 18.91 4.91
C THR A 69 -5.74 17.50 4.37
N PHE A 70 -6.52 17.07 3.38
CA PHE A 70 -6.34 15.78 2.73
C PHE A 70 -4.95 15.66 2.08
N LYS A 71 -4.51 16.69 1.36
CA LYS A 71 -3.18 16.72 0.71
C LYS A 71 -2.00 16.74 1.70
N GLN A 72 -2.23 17.06 2.97
CA GLN A 72 -1.20 16.95 4.03
C GLN A 72 -0.94 15.51 4.47
N VAL A 73 -1.87 14.60 4.20
CA VAL A 73 -1.72 13.18 4.53
C VAL A 73 -0.60 12.56 3.70
N GLN A 74 0.22 11.74 4.36
CA GLN A 74 1.35 11.08 3.72
C GLN A 74 0.91 10.20 2.55
N GLY A 75 1.44 10.51 1.37
CA GLY A 75 1.12 9.79 0.12
C GLY A 75 0.06 10.47 -0.74
N PHE A 76 -0.60 11.55 -0.27
CA PHE A 76 -1.67 12.23 -0.99
C PHE A 76 -1.29 13.61 -1.55
N ARG A 77 -0.12 14.13 -1.16
CA ARG A 77 0.31 15.49 -1.52
C ARG A 77 0.26 15.80 -3.01
N ASN A 78 0.62 14.83 -3.84
CA ASN A 78 0.77 15.02 -5.29
C ASN A 78 -0.39 14.40 -6.09
N LEU A 79 -1.50 14.02 -5.42
CA LEU A 79 -2.67 13.49 -6.12
C LEU A 79 -3.37 14.61 -6.88
N THR A 80 -3.68 14.35 -8.15
CA THR A 80 -4.54 15.19 -8.96
C THR A 80 -6.00 15.00 -8.57
N HIS A 81 -6.89 15.87 -9.06
CA HIS A 81 -8.32 15.68 -8.94
C HIS A 81 -8.77 14.29 -9.42
N ASP A 82 -8.33 13.89 -10.60
CA ASP A 82 -8.70 12.60 -11.20
C ASP A 82 -8.15 11.40 -10.41
N ASP A 83 -6.98 11.54 -9.78
CA ASP A 83 -6.46 10.49 -8.90
C ASP A 83 -7.37 10.28 -7.69
N VAL A 84 -7.87 11.37 -7.10
CA VAL A 84 -8.80 11.30 -5.95
C VAL A 84 -10.15 10.73 -6.38
N VAL A 85 -10.67 11.12 -7.53
CA VAL A 85 -11.92 10.54 -8.09
C VAL A 85 -11.76 9.03 -8.27
N ARG A 86 -10.66 8.58 -8.89
CA ARG A 86 -10.37 7.14 -9.05
C ARG A 86 -10.29 6.39 -7.73
N LEU A 87 -9.73 6.98 -6.68
CA LEU A 87 -9.71 6.37 -5.36
C LEU A 87 -11.11 6.20 -4.77
N PHE A 88 -12.02 7.15 -4.99
CA PHE A 88 -13.42 6.99 -4.59
C PHE A 88 -14.12 5.90 -5.41
N GLU A 89 -13.89 5.82 -6.70
CA GLU A 89 -14.41 4.75 -7.56
C GLU A 89 -13.92 3.39 -7.07
N GLU A 90 -12.64 3.29 -6.74
CA GLU A 90 -12.03 2.08 -6.22
C GLU A 90 -12.69 1.66 -4.88
N LEU A 91 -12.85 2.57 -3.92
CA LEU A 91 -13.52 2.29 -2.64
C LEU A 91 -14.99 1.90 -2.79
N ARG A 92 -15.69 2.45 -3.77
CA ARG A 92 -17.09 2.07 -4.07
C ARG A 92 -17.21 0.69 -4.71
N SER A 93 -16.23 0.28 -5.48
CA SER A 93 -16.21 -1.02 -6.15
C SER A 93 -15.85 -2.18 -5.23
N VAL A 94 -15.21 -1.89 -4.10
CA VAL A 94 -14.84 -2.91 -3.10
C VAL A 94 -16.07 -3.32 -2.31
N THR A 95 -16.41 -4.59 -2.42
CA THR A 95 -17.48 -5.19 -1.63
C THR A 95 -16.92 -6.05 -0.50
N MET A 96 -17.46 -5.85 0.67
CA MET A 96 -17.19 -6.63 1.87
C MET A 96 -18.34 -7.58 2.17
N ARG A 97 -18.01 -8.70 2.80
CA ARG A 97 -19.00 -9.69 3.24
C ARG A 97 -18.92 -9.80 4.76
N HIS A 98 -20.05 -9.61 5.40
CA HIS A 98 -20.21 -9.83 6.83
C HIS A 98 -21.31 -10.88 7.07
N VAL A 99 -21.00 -11.90 7.87
CA VAL A 99 -21.98 -12.92 8.28
C VAL A 99 -22.44 -12.59 9.68
N ASN A 100 -23.71 -12.20 9.79
CA ASN A 100 -24.34 -11.97 11.09
C ASN A 100 -25.05 -13.25 11.53
N TYR A 101 -24.38 -14.05 12.36
CA TYR A 101 -24.93 -15.30 12.87
C TYR A 101 -26.09 -15.08 13.83
N ALA A 102 -26.14 -13.95 14.55
CA ALA A 102 -27.21 -13.64 15.50
C ALA A 102 -28.54 -13.30 14.79
N GLU A 103 -28.46 -12.61 13.68
CA GLU A 103 -29.64 -12.24 12.87
C GLU A 103 -29.89 -13.22 11.70
N GLY A 104 -29.01 -14.22 11.50
CA GLY A 104 -29.19 -15.27 10.51
C GLY A 104 -29.05 -14.82 9.04
N HIS A 105 -28.33 -13.74 8.76
CA HIS A 105 -28.14 -13.25 7.39
C HIS A 105 -26.68 -12.98 7.04
N THR A 106 -26.42 -12.86 5.74
CA THR A 106 -25.14 -12.39 5.21
C THR A 106 -25.37 -11.06 4.49
N ALA A 107 -24.73 -10.00 4.98
CA ALA A 107 -24.72 -8.70 4.31
C ALA A 107 -23.52 -8.61 3.34
N VAL A 108 -23.77 -8.03 2.17
CA VAL A 108 -22.74 -7.66 1.18
C VAL A 108 -22.91 -6.16 0.93
N TYR A 109 -21.88 -5.38 1.22
CA TYR A 109 -21.97 -3.92 1.17
C TYR A 109 -20.61 -3.31 0.75
N GLY A 110 -20.69 -2.09 0.23
CA GLY A 110 -19.53 -1.23 0.04
C GLY A 110 -19.26 -0.38 1.28
N MET A 111 -18.16 0.32 1.30
CA MET A 111 -17.86 1.25 2.38
C MET A 111 -18.53 2.61 2.15
N ILE A 112 -18.53 3.09 0.92
CA ILE A 112 -18.95 4.44 0.55
C ILE A 112 -20.11 4.38 -0.42
N ALA A 113 -21.19 5.06 -0.09
CA ALA A 113 -22.33 5.25 -1.00
C ALA A 113 -22.03 6.30 -2.07
N VAL A 114 -21.48 7.45 -1.66
CA VAL A 114 -21.18 8.58 -2.54
C VAL A 114 -19.89 9.25 -2.13
N GLY A 115 -19.07 9.61 -3.12
CA GLY A 115 -17.93 10.51 -2.98
C GLY A 115 -18.07 11.69 -3.94
N ARG A 116 -17.71 12.91 -3.50
CA ARG A 116 -17.65 14.13 -4.30
C ARG A 116 -16.32 14.81 -4.05
N VAL A 117 -15.68 15.26 -5.12
CA VAL A 117 -14.42 16.00 -5.09
C VAL A 117 -14.65 17.35 -5.76
N ASP A 118 -14.48 18.43 -5.02
CA ASP A 118 -14.59 19.78 -5.60
C ASP A 118 -13.40 20.03 -6.54
N MET A 119 -13.64 20.74 -7.65
CA MET A 119 -12.60 21.06 -8.65
C MET A 119 -11.70 22.22 -8.21
N ASP A 120 -12.14 23.05 -7.28
CA ASP A 120 -11.33 24.13 -6.71
C ASP A 120 -10.29 23.56 -5.74
N GLU A 121 -9.04 23.53 -6.16
CA GLU A 121 -7.93 23.01 -5.33
C GLU A 121 -7.59 23.90 -4.13
N GLY A 122 -7.93 25.19 -4.17
CA GLY A 122 -7.62 26.15 -3.09
C GLY A 122 -8.55 26.01 -1.88
N ASN A 123 -9.86 26.04 -2.13
CA ASN A 123 -10.92 25.97 -1.10
C ASN A 123 -11.79 24.71 -1.22
N GLY A 124 -11.46 23.83 -2.14
CA GLY A 124 -12.22 22.61 -2.42
C GLY A 124 -12.27 21.65 -1.25
N ARG A 125 -13.25 20.80 -1.28
CA ARG A 125 -13.51 19.79 -0.25
C ARG A 125 -13.77 18.43 -0.86
N LEU A 126 -13.40 17.41 -0.11
CA LEU A 126 -13.92 16.07 -0.28
C LEU A 126 -15.21 15.97 0.53
N ARG A 127 -16.29 15.50 -0.09
CA ARG A 127 -17.54 15.20 0.59
C ARG A 127 -17.90 13.76 0.33
N TYR A 128 -18.38 13.05 1.35
CA TYR A 128 -18.68 11.64 1.22
C TYR A 128 -19.79 11.22 2.18
N LYS A 129 -20.41 10.11 1.86
CA LYS A 129 -21.42 9.46 2.67
C LYS A 129 -21.13 7.97 2.72
N PHE A 130 -21.17 7.39 3.90
CA PHE A 130 -20.99 5.95 4.06
C PHE A 130 -22.23 5.19 3.57
N ASP A 131 -21.98 3.95 3.14
CA ASP A 131 -23.03 3.02 2.77
C ASP A 131 -23.94 2.68 3.96
N ASP A 132 -25.23 2.47 3.70
CA ASP A 132 -26.24 2.25 4.75
C ASP A 132 -25.97 0.98 5.55
N GLU A 133 -25.64 -0.12 4.88
CA GLU A 133 -25.32 -1.37 5.58
C GLU A 133 -23.99 -1.27 6.33
N PHE A 134 -23.00 -0.59 5.77
CA PHE A 134 -21.76 -0.30 6.49
C PHE A 134 -22.03 0.46 7.79
N ARG A 135 -22.89 1.50 7.75
CA ARG A 135 -23.24 2.28 8.95
C ARG A 135 -23.94 1.42 10.03
N LYS A 136 -24.86 0.53 9.63
CA LYS A 136 -25.54 -0.41 10.52
C LYS A 136 -24.55 -1.38 11.19
N VAL A 137 -23.58 -1.91 10.43
CA VAL A 137 -22.52 -2.77 10.98
C VAL A 137 -21.70 -2.01 12.00
N VAL A 138 -21.30 -0.78 11.68
CA VAL A 138 -20.54 0.08 12.62
C VAL A 138 -21.32 0.41 13.87
N GLU A 139 -22.61 0.74 13.74
CA GLU A 139 -23.49 1.09 14.87
C GLU A 139 -23.67 -0.07 15.85
N LYS A 140 -23.78 -1.30 15.32
CA LYS A 140 -23.97 -2.52 16.11
C LYS A 140 -22.67 -3.14 16.60
N SER A 141 -21.53 -2.67 16.15
CA SER A 141 -20.23 -3.27 16.48
C SER A 141 -19.89 -3.09 17.97
N ASP A 142 -19.61 -4.19 18.62
CA ASP A 142 -19.12 -4.24 20.00
C ASP A 142 -17.60 -4.36 20.09
N ILE A 143 -16.95 -4.64 18.96
CA ILE A 143 -15.52 -4.90 18.87
C ILE A 143 -14.85 -3.80 18.06
N TYR A 144 -13.92 -3.11 18.68
CA TYR A 144 -13.12 -2.07 18.04
C TYR A 144 -11.63 -2.29 18.22
N ALA A 145 -10.88 -2.07 17.14
CA ALA A 145 -9.45 -1.93 17.24
C ALA A 145 -9.05 -0.46 17.28
N VAL A 146 -8.19 -0.11 18.21
CA VAL A 146 -7.48 1.17 18.23
C VAL A 146 -6.19 0.99 17.45
N LEU A 147 -6.12 1.69 16.32
CA LEU A 147 -5.01 1.62 15.38
C LEU A 147 -4.06 2.79 15.59
N ASP A 148 -2.76 2.56 15.44
CA ASP A 148 -1.83 3.65 15.21
C ASP A 148 -2.02 4.18 13.77
N TYR A 149 -2.73 5.30 13.68
CA TYR A 149 -3.06 5.95 12.42
C TYR A 149 -1.82 6.35 11.62
N ARG A 150 -0.77 6.81 12.30
CA ARG A 150 0.47 7.21 11.65
C ARG A 150 1.22 6.01 11.08
N ALA A 151 1.27 4.91 11.84
CA ALA A 151 1.86 3.66 11.37
C ALA A 151 1.13 3.14 10.13
N GLY A 152 -0.22 3.09 10.15
CA GLY A 152 -1.02 2.70 8.98
C GLY A 152 -0.73 3.54 7.74
N LEU A 153 -0.70 4.87 7.89
CA LEU A 153 -0.37 5.78 6.79
C LEU A 153 1.09 5.68 6.32
N ALA A 154 2.01 5.26 7.19
CA ALA A 154 3.42 5.07 6.85
C ALA A 154 3.68 3.80 6.02
N MET A 155 2.82 2.79 6.09
CA MET A 155 2.97 1.54 5.34
C MET A 155 3.14 1.80 3.84
N SER A 156 4.03 1.05 3.20
CA SER A 156 4.32 1.12 1.77
C SER A 156 3.69 -0.02 0.97
N SER A 157 3.21 -1.06 1.66
CA SER A 157 2.54 -2.22 1.09
C SER A 157 1.11 -2.33 1.59
N ARG A 158 0.16 -2.65 0.69
CA ARG A 158 -1.21 -2.97 1.08
C ARG A 158 -1.29 -4.21 1.98
N TYR A 159 -0.38 -5.16 1.79
CA TYR A 159 -0.31 -6.36 2.61
C TYR A 159 0.13 -6.03 4.04
N ALA A 160 1.12 -5.15 4.19
CA ALA A 160 1.55 -4.67 5.50
C ALA A 160 0.44 -3.86 6.19
N HIS A 161 -0.25 -3.00 5.46
CA HIS A 161 -1.39 -2.24 5.98
C HIS A 161 -2.49 -3.17 6.51
N ARG A 162 -2.91 -4.17 5.74
CA ARG A 162 -3.92 -5.15 6.15
C ARG A 162 -3.45 -6.04 7.30
N LEU A 163 -2.18 -6.47 7.29
CA LEU A 163 -1.62 -7.24 8.40
C LEU A 163 -1.59 -6.41 9.69
N HIS A 164 -1.18 -5.15 9.62
CA HIS A 164 -1.19 -4.24 10.77
C HIS A 164 -2.60 -4.11 11.37
N GLU A 165 -3.62 -3.93 10.56
CA GLU A 165 -5.01 -3.88 10.98
C GLU A 165 -5.46 -5.19 11.65
N MET A 166 -5.16 -6.33 11.03
CA MET A 166 -5.48 -7.65 11.57
C MET A 166 -4.85 -7.88 12.95
N ILE A 167 -3.60 -7.50 13.12
CA ILE A 167 -2.87 -7.64 14.38
C ILE A 167 -3.42 -6.66 15.43
N ALA A 168 -3.69 -5.41 15.07
CA ALA A 168 -4.26 -4.42 15.98
C ALA A 168 -5.60 -4.86 16.57
N LEU A 169 -6.45 -5.51 15.78
CA LEU A 169 -7.72 -6.09 16.25
C LEU A 169 -7.49 -7.19 17.30
N ARG A 170 -6.41 -7.90 17.21
CA ARG A 170 -6.07 -9.07 18.02
C ARG A 170 -5.15 -8.77 19.20
N ALA A 171 -4.57 -7.58 19.23
CA ALA A 171 -3.51 -7.21 20.16
C ALA A 171 -3.91 -7.28 21.64
N GLY A 172 -5.21 -7.11 21.95
CA GLY A 172 -5.73 -7.19 23.30
C GLY A 172 -6.16 -8.60 23.76
N ARG A 173 -5.97 -9.63 22.95
CA ARG A 173 -6.34 -11.01 23.31
C ARG A 173 -5.30 -11.59 24.26
N GLU A 174 -5.75 -12.44 25.19
CA GLU A 174 -4.86 -13.20 26.08
C GLU A 174 -3.95 -14.15 25.30
N ASN A 175 -4.50 -14.79 24.28
CA ASN A 175 -3.74 -15.67 23.39
C ASN A 175 -3.26 -14.84 22.19
N GLN A 176 -1.96 -14.60 22.13
CA GLN A 176 -1.30 -13.81 21.07
C GLN A 176 -0.82 -14.69 19.90
N ILE A 177 -1.51 -15.80 19.65
CA ILE A 177 -1.29 -16.68 18.51
C ILE A 177 -2.62 -17.05 17.87
N GLU A 178 -2.65 -17.17 16.53
CA GLU A 178 -3.81 -17.64 15.78
C GLU A 178 -3.38 -18.40 14.52
N ARG A 179 -4.12 -19.43 14.17
CA ARG A 179 -3.86 -20.25 12.98
C ARG A 179 -4.74 -19.80 11.83
N PHE A 180 -4.13 -19.75 10.68
CA PHE A 180 -4.78 -19.39 9.42
C PHE A 180 -4.43 -20.39 8.34
N THR A 181 -5.41 -20.78 7.54
CA THR A 181 -5.08 -21.42 6.26
C THR A 181 -4.39 -20.41 5.36
N VAL A 182 -3.52 -20.86 4.48
CA VAL A 182 -2.84 -19.98 3.52
C VAL A 182 -3.85 -19.23 2.66
N GLU A 183 -4.96 -19.90 2.28
CA GLU A 183 -6.03 -19.29 1.48
C GLU A 183 -6.77 -18.18 2.24
N ASP A 184 -7.15 -18.42 3.50
CA ASP A 184 -7.79 -17.41 4.35
C ASP A 184 -6.88 -16.19 4.52
N LEU A 185 -5.60 -16.41 4.81
CA LEU A 185 -4.66 -15.30 4.98
C LEU A 185 -4.44 -14.50 3.68
N ARG A 186 -4.37 -15.18 2.53
CA ARG A 186 -4.31 -14.53 1.21
C ARG A 186 -5.53 -13.63 0.97
N SER A 187 -6.72 -14.14 1.28
CA SER A 187 -7.98 -13.39 1.15
C SER A 187 -7.99 -12.15 2.06
N ARG A 188 -7.61 -12.29 3.33
CA ARG A 188 -7.58 -11.19 4.31
C ARG A 188 -6.55 -10.12 3.96
N LEU A 189 -5.41 -10.51 3.43
CA LEU A 189 -4.37 -9.58 2.96
C LEU A 189 -4.71 -8.93 1.60
N GLY A 190 -5.78 -9.36 0.94
CA GLY A 190 -6.19 -8.84 -0.36
C GLY A 190 -5.24 -9.24 -1.47
N VAL A 191 -4.75 -10.47 -1.47
CA VAL A 191 -3.95 -11.01 -2.59
C VAL A 191 -4.86 -11.19 -3.80
N GLN A 192 -4.52 -10.54 -4.89
CA GLN A 192 -5.31 -10.60 -6.12
C GLN A 192 -5.40 -12.03 -6.65
N THR A 193 -6.59 -12.42 -7.09
CA THR A 193 -6.83 -13.73 -7.72
C THR A 193 -5.88 -13.94 -8.90
N GLY A 194 -5.24 -15.10 -8.97
CA GLY A 194 -4.26 -15.44 -10.01
C GLY A 194 -2.89 -14.77 -9.83
N LYS A 195 -2.63 -14.18 -8.66
CA LYS A 195 -1.31 -13.63 -8.31
C LYS A 195 -0.75 -14.33 -7.08
N LEU A 196 0.58 -14.50 -7.04
CA LEU A 196 1.31 -15.13 -5.93
C LEU A 196 0.74 -16.52 -5.57
N ASP A 197 0.39 -17.32 -6.56
CA ASP A 197 -0.37 -18.58 -6.36
C ASP A 197 0.43 -19.65 -5.63
N THR A 198 1.77 -19.62 -5.73
CA THR A 198 2.61 -20.54 -4.96
C THR A 198 2.84 -20.01 -3.55
N TRP A 199 3.02 -20.93 -2.58
CA TRP A 199 3.45 -20.54 -1.23
C TRP A 199 4.74 -19.71 -1.23
N SER A 200 5.71 -20.08 -2.07
CA SER A 200 6.99 -19.39 -2.16
C SER A 200 6.81 -17.93 -2.57
N ASP A 201 5.98 -17.68 -3.58
CA ASP A 201 5.73 -16.31 -4.07
C ASP A 201 4.91 -15.50 -3.06
N PHE A 202 3.85 -16.10 -2.51
CA PHE A 202 3.05 -15.47 -1.47
C PHE A 202 3.90 -15.10 -0.26
N ARG A 203 4.70 -16.05 0.24
CA ARG A 203 5.61 -15.81 1.35
C ARG A 203 6.55 -14.65 1.06
N LYS A 204 7.32 -14.74 -0.04
CA LYS A 204 8.40 -13.79 -0.38
C LYS A 204 7.88 -12.39 -0.73
N HIS A 205 6.77 -12.30 -1.45
CA HIS A 205 6.31 -11.03 -2.04
C HIS A 205 5.17 -10.37 -1.28
N ALA A 206 4.50 -11.08 -0.39
CA ALA A 206 3.43 -10.53 0.45
C ALA A 206 3.74 -10.69 1.94
N LEU A 207 3.82 -11.93 2.47
CA LEU A 207 3.83 -12.19 3.90
C LEU A 207 5.12 -11.71 4.60
N ASP A 208 6.30 -12.16 4.14
CA ASP A 208 7.58 -11.81 4.76
C ASP A 208 7.79 -10.28 4.75
N ARG A 209 7.49 -9.62 3.62
CA ARG A 209 7.58 -8.16 3.50
C ARG A 209 6.56 -7.42 4.36
N ALA A 210 5.35 -7.96 4.48
CA ALA A 210 4.34 -7.36 5.34
C ALA A 210 4.74 -7.45 6.81
N ILE A 211 5.25 -8.59 7.25
CA ILE A 211 5.74 -8.80 8.62
C ILE A 211 6.94 -7.88 8.90
N GLU A 212 7.91 -7.82 8.00
CA GLU A 212 9.07 -6.93 8.15
C GLU A 212 8.62 -5.46 8.31
N GLU A 213 7.72 -4.98 7.45
CA GLU A 213 7.24 -3.61 7.49
C GLU A 213 6.40 -3.30 8.73
N VAL A 214 5.55 -4.24 9.18
CA VAL A 214 4.78 -4.12 10.43
C VAL A 214 5.73 -4.05 11.62
N ASN A 215 6.73 -4.93 11.66
CA ASN A 215 7.74 -4.95 12.72
C ASN A 215 8.57 -3.66 12.77
N GLN A 216 8.87 -3.04 11.64
CA GLN A 216 9.62 -1.79 11.58
C GLN A 216 8.77 -0.56 11.92
N SER A 217 7.53 -0.51 11.44
CA SER A 217 6.74 0.73 11.39
C SER A 217 5.64 0.82 12.44
N SER A 218 5.37 -0.26 13.18
CA SER A 218 4.31 -0.30 14.19
C SER A 218 4.83 -0.72 15.56
N ARG A 219 3.95 -0.61 16.55
CA ARG A 219 4.22 -1.09 17.93
C ARG A 219 4.21 -2.62 18.06
N PHE A 220 3.98 -3.37 17.00
CA PHE A 220 3.86 -4.82 17.04
C PHE A 220 5.14 -5.50 16.60
N VAL A 221 5.38 -6.68 17.18
CA VAL A 221 6.33 -7.67 16.68
C VAL A 221 5.51 -8.86 16.22
N VAL A 222 5.61 -9.21 14.95
CA VAL A 222 4.87 -10.30 14.33
C VAL A 222 5.84 -11.34 13.79
N SER A 223 5.51 -12.60 13.99
CA SER A 223 6.23 -13.74 13.43
C SER A 223 5.26 -14.82 12.99
N TYR A 224 5.73 -15.81 12.25
CA TYR A 224 4.91 -16.96 11.90
C TYR A 224 5.71 -18.25 11.86
N ARG A 225 5.00 -19.36 11.97
CA ARG A 225 5.53 -20.71 11.71
C ARG A 225 4.55 -21.54 10.88
N VAL A 226 5.08 -22.46 10.08
CA VAL A 226 4.26 -23.41 9.32
C VAL A 226 3.79 -24.51 10.30
N THR A 227 2.46 -24.72 10.40
CA THR A 227 1.86 -25.69 11.30
C THR A 227 1.35 -26.91 10.57
N LYS A 228 0.93 -26.77 9.30
CA LYS A 228 0.39 -27.90 8.54
C LYS A 228 0.89 -27.87 7.09
N ARG A 229 1.22 -29.07 6.59
CA ARG A 229 1.49 -29.29 5.16
C ARG A 229 0.54 -30.38 4.65
N GLU A 230 0.06 -30.18 3.44
CA GLU A 230 -0.71 -31.18 2.70
C GLU A 230 0.11 -31.58 1.47
N ARG A 231 0.58 -32.82 1.45
CA ARG A 231 1.59 -33.30 0.50
C ARG A 231 2.84 -32.39 0.53
N ARG A 232 3.11 -31.64 -0.53
CA ARG A 232 4.24 -30.69 -0.64
C ARG A 232 3.85 -29.23 -0.40
N ALA A 233 2.55 -28.93 -0.32
CA ALA A 233 2.05 -27.57 -0.14
C ALA A 233 1.93 -27.21 1.34
N VAL A 234 2.21 -25.96 1.70
CA VAL A 234 1.89 -25.40 3.02
C VAL A 234 0.39 -25.09 3.03
N ALA A 235 -0.35 -25.70 3.94
CA ALA A 235 -1.79 -25.53 4.07
C ALA A 235 -2.16 -24.55 5.17
N GLU A 236 -1.39 -24.53 6.29
CA GLU A 236 -1.71 -23.72 7.45
C GLU A 236 -0.44 -23.11 8.06
N ILE A 237 -0.55 -21.91 8.54
CA ILE A 237 0.47 -21.22 9.35
C ILE A 237 -0.15 -20.70 10.64
N GLU A 238 0.70 -20.50 11.64
CA GLU A 238 0.37 -19.86 12.90
C GLU A 238 1.08 -18.51 12.94
N LEU A 239 0.32 -17.43 13.05
CA LEU A 239 0.84 -16.09 13.35
C LEU A 239 0.96 -15.92 14.86
N ALA A 240 2.05 -15.33 15.30
CA ALA A 240 2.27 -14.90 16.67
C ALA A 240 2.58 -13.39 16.65
N TRP A 241 2.09 -12.67 17.66
CA TRP A 241 2.34 -11.24 17.79
C TRP A 241 2.56 -10.86 19.23
N ASP A 242 3.26 -9.75 19.43
CA ASP A 242 3.50 -9.12 20.72
C ASP A 242 3.52 -7.59 20.55
N VAL A 243 3.44 -6.87 21.66
CA VAL A 243 3.53 -5.40 21.69
C VAL A 243 4.90 -5.01 22.20
N LYS A 244 5.62 -4.20 21.44
CA LYS A 244 6.94 -3.67 21.82
C LYS A 244 6.85 -2.92 23.16
N PRO A 245 7.77 -3.16 24.08
CA PRO A 245 7.74 -2.54 25.41
C PRO A 245 8.05 -1.04 25.37
N ASP A 246 8.82 -0.58 24.38
CA ASP A 246 9.24 0.81 24.25
C ASP A 246 8.58 1.52 23.06
N GLN A 247 7.62 2.41 23.36
CA GLN A 247 6.94 3.22 22.35
C GLN A 247 7.84 4.28 21.70
N GLU A 248 8.87 4.78 22.39
CA GLU A 248 9.80 5.78 21.87
C GLU A 248 10.75 5.16 20.83
N GLU A 249 11.19 3.93 21.06
CA GLU A 249 11.98 3.18 20.07
C GLU A 249 11.17 2.93 18.80
N THR A 250 9.92 2.53 18.94
CA THR A 250 8.97 2.38 17.81
C THR A 250 8.82 3.67 17.01
N LYS A 251 8.73 4.83 17.66
CA LYS A 251 8.65 6.13 16.98
C LYS A 251 9.94 6.48 16.24
N ARG A 252 11.10 6.17 16.82
CA ARG A 252 12.41 6.36 16.17
C ARG A 252 12.55 5.48 14.94
N GLU A 253 12.16 4.21 15.04
CA GLU A 253 12.16 3.28 13.90
C GLU A 253 11.23 3.77 12.77
N GLN A 254 10.03 4.24 13.09
CA GLN A 254 9.10 4.81 12.11
C GLN A 254 9.70 6.02 11.39
N GLN A 255 10.37 6.91 12.12
CA GLN A 255 11.06 8.06 11.55
C GLN A 255 12.20 7.65 10.64
N ALA A 256 13.06 6.73 11.08
CA ALA A 256 14.19 6.22 10.32
C ALA A 256 13.71 5.54 9.00
N HIS A 257 12.68 4.71 9.08
CA HIS A 257 12.08 4.05 7.91
C HIS A 257 11.49 5.07 6.92
N SER A 258 10.82 6.11 7.41
CA SER A 258 10.28 7.19 6.57
C SER A 258 11.39 7.96 5.84
N VAL A 259 12.50 8.26 6.52
CA VAL A 259 13.67 8.94 5.93
C VAL A 259 14.34 8.05 4.89
N ALA A 260 14.60 6.79 5.20
CA ALA A 260 15.20 5.83 4.26
C ALA A 260 14.35 5.62 3.00
N ARG A 261 13.00 5.63 3.14
CA ARG A 261 12.09 5.53 2.00
C ARG A 261 12.09 6.79 1.14
N LYS A 262 12.20 7.98 1.74
CA LYS A 262 12.35 9.25 1.00
C LYS A 262 13.68 9.29 0.25
N GLY A 263 14.78 8.84 0.86
CA GLY A 263 16.09 8.70 0.23
C GLY A 263 16.05 7.79 -1.00
N ARG A 264 15.52 6.56 -0.86
CA ARG A 264 15.35 5.63 -2.00
C ARG A 264 14.48 6.18 -3.12
N ARG A 265 13.46 7.00 -2.82
CA ARG A 265 12.65 7.67 -3.84
C ARG A 265 13.37 8.83 -4.52
N ALA A 266 14.24 9.53 -3.81
CA ALA A 266 15.09 10.58 -4.37
C ALA A 266 16.13 9.97 -5.33
N GLU A 267 16.82 8.89 -4.93
CA GLU A 267 17.73 8.13 -5.79
C GLU A 267 17.04 7.53 -7.01
N ALA A 268 15.82 7.00 -6.86
CA ALA A 268 15.02 6.51 -7.99
C ALA A 268 14.52 7.63 -8.92
N LYS A 269 14.58 8.89 -8.49
CA LYS A 269 14.24 10.08 -9.29
C LYS A 269 15.41 10.64 -10.09
N GLU A 270 16.65 10.36 -9.74
CA GLU A 270 17.80 10.58 -10.62
C GLU A 270 17.74 9.58 -11.78
N ARG A 271 16.89 9.87 -12.74
CA ARG A 271 16.87 9.11 -14.00
C ARG A 271 18.18 9.38 -14.70
N ILE A 272 18.99 8.36 -14.81
CA ILE A 272 20.22 8.41 -15.60
C ILE A 272 19.78 8.59 -17.06
N THR A 273 20.04 9.78 -17.60
CA THR A 273 19.72 10.16 -18.97
C THR A 273 20.97 10.05 -19.83
N PHE A 274 20.85 9.45 -21.02
CA PHE A 274 21.96 9.48 -21.98
C PHE A 274 22.13 10.92 -22.51
N PRO A 275 23.38 11.43 -22.68
CA PRO A 275 23.61 12.81 -23.12
C PRO A 275 22.89 13.11 -24.44
N ALA A 276 22.09 14.18 -24.48
CA ALA A 276 21.34 14.58 -25.66
C ALA A 276 22.23 15.11 -26.78
N SER A 277 23.45 15.57 -26.45
CA SER A 277 24.44 16.08 -27.40
C SER A 277 25.86 15.87 -26.89
N GLY A 278 26.84 16.00 -27.77
CA GLY A 278 28.26 15.90 -27.42
C GLY A 278 28.76 14.46 -27.23
N ARG A 279 30.03 14.36 -26.84
CA ARG A 279 30.71 13.06 -26.62
C ARG A 279 30.45 12.50 -25.22
N ILE A 280 30.71 11.21 -25.05
CA ILE A 280 30.78 10.57 -23.73
C ILE A 280 32.10 10.98 -23.08
N TYR A 281 32.05 11.46 -21.83
CA TYR A 281 33.25 11.81 -21.06
C TYR A 281 33.69 10.64 -20.19
N ASP A 282 34.97 10.50 -19.98
CA ASP A 282 35.61 9.39 -19.25
C ASP A 282 35.18 9.29 -17.78
N SER A 283 34.73 10.40 -17.21
CA SER A 283 34.20 10.46 -15.84
C SER A 283 32.75 10.03 -15.71
N THR A 284 32.08 9.65 -16.81
CA THR A 284 30.66 9.31 -16.83
C THR A 284 30.43 7.81 -16.79
N ILE A 285 29.26 7.41 -16.24
CA ILE A 285 28.79 6.01 -16.28
C ILE A 285 28.77 5.43 -17.69
N TRP A 286 28.52 6.28 -18.70
CA TRP A 286 28.45 5.86 -20.10
C TRP A 286 29.78 5.39 -20.65
N TYR A 287 30.87 5.99 -20.23
CA TYR A 287 32.20 5.53 -20.57
C TYR A 287 32.49 4.14 -19.96
N THR A 288 32.14 3.95 -18.71
CA THR A 288 32.29 2.67 -18.04
C THR A 288 31.49 1.58 -18.78
N ILE A 289 30.23 1.85 -19.11
CA ILE A 289 29.37 0.91 -19.84
C ILE A 289 29.97 0.57 -21.24
N LYS A 290 30.49 1.56 -21.95
CA LYS A 290 31.17 1.38 -23.24
C LYS A 290 32.38 0.46 -23.12
N ARG A 291 33.24 0.74 -22.13
CA ARG A 291 34.45 -0.05 -21.85
C ARG A 291 34.10 -1.49 -21.48
N ASP A 292 33.15 -1.68 -20.59
CA ASP A 292 32.70 -3.01 -20.13
C ASP A 292 32.01 -3.81 -21.25
N ALA A 293 31.45 -3.13 -22.24
CA ALA A 293 30.93 -3.76 -23.47
C ALA A 293 32.03 -4.10 -24.50
N GLY A 294 33.31 -3.72 -24.25
CA GLY A 294 34.43 -3.96 -25.13
C GLY A 294 34.41 -3.10 -26.41
N CYS A 295 33.75 -1.94 -26.41
CA CYS A 295 33.63 -1.08 -27.58
C CYS A 295 34.80 -0.08 -27.67
N ASN A 296 35.63 -0.18 -28.69
CA ASN A 296 36.79 0.68 -28.94
C ASN A 296 36.51 1.92 -29.80
N MET A 297 35.26 2.13 -30.21
CA MET A 297 34.87 3.27 -31.05
C MET A 297 35.12 4.60 -30.32
N ASP A 298 35.39 5.68 -31.06
CA ASP A 298 35.52 7.03 -30.48
C ASP A 298 34.28 7.43 -29.64
N ASN A 299 34.50 8.17 -28.57
CA ASN A 299 33.46 8.53 -27.61
C ASN A 299 32.37 9.46 -28.18
N GLY A 300 32.72 10.29 -29.15
CA GLY A 300 31.77 11.13 -29.87
C GLY A 300 30.98 10.32 -30.89
N MET A 301 31.70 9.52 -31.67
CA MET A 301 31.10 8.71 -32.73
C MET A 301 30.08 7.68 -32.17
N ILE A 302 30.41 6.99 -31.10
CA ILE A 302 29.49 6.03 -30.49
C ILE A 302 28.26 6.70 -29.90
N ALA A 303 28.44 7.91 -29.32
CA ALA A 303 27.33 8.68 -28.77
C ALA A 303 26.36 9.14 -29.85
N ASP A 304 26.87 9.65 -31.00
CA ASP A 304 26.04 10.10 -32.12
C ASP A 304 25.28 8.92 -32.74
N ARG A 305 25.97 7.82 -32.97
CA ARG A 305 25.36 6.62 -33.52
C ARG A 305 24.27 6.02 -32.61
N PHE A 306 24.51 6.02 -31.32
CA PHE A 306 23.51 5.52 -30.38
C PHE A 306 22.28 6.43 -30.30
N ARG A 307 22.45 7.75 -30.29
CA ARG A 307 21.33 8.71 -30.38
C ARG A 307 20.49 8.49 -31.63
N LYS A 308 21.16 8.32 -32.77
CA LYS A 308 20.46 8.01 -34.04
C LYS A 308 19.68 6.72 -33.95
N TRP A 309 20.30 5.66 -33.42
CA TRP A 309 19.64 4.37 -33.23
C TRP A 309 18.44 4.50 -32.25
N CYS A 310 18.57 5.25 -31.14
CA CYS A 310 17.46 5.53 -30.25
C CYS A 310 16.30 6.22 -30.96
N SER A 311 16.59 7.22 -31.78
CA SER A 311 15.58 7.93 -32.59
C SER A 311 14.87 7.00 -33.58
N GLU A 312 15.60 6.15 -34.28
CA GLU A 312 15.06 5.17 -35.22
C GLU A 312 14.18 4.11 -34.54
N LYS A 313 14.49 3.76 -33.29
CA LYS A 313 13.73 2.79 -32.47
C LYS A 313 12.63 3.43 -31.62
N GLY A 314 12.46 4.74 -31.69
CA GLY A 314 11.49 5.46 -30.83
C GLY A 314 11.83 5.40 -29.34
N MET A 315 13.10 5.12 -28.99
CA MET A 315 13.54 5.01 -27.61
C MET A 315 13.94 6.39 -27.06
N LYS A 316 13.38 6.77 -25.92
CA LYS A 316 13.76 8.01 -25.22
C LYS A 316 15.12 7.84 -24.54
N LEU A 317 15.92 8.90 -24.51
CA LEU A 317 17.25 8.92 -23.88
C LEU A 317 17.20 8.82 -22.34
N ASP A 318 16.02 8.97 -21.74
CA ASP A 318 15.73 8.78 -20.30
C ASP A 318 14.94 7.49 -20.02
N ALA A 319 14.88 6.57 -20.98
CA ALA A 319 14.19 5.29 -20.82
C ALA A 319 14.80 4.49 -19.66
N LYS A 320 13.95 3.77 -18.89
CA LYS A 320 14.38 2.96 -17.73
C LYS A 320 15.49 1.96 -18.05
N ASN A 321 15.55 1.47 -19.26
CA ASN A 321 16.50 0.47 -19.76
C ASN A 321 17.61 1.06 -20.62
N ILE A 322 17.80 2.38 -20.63
CA ILE A 322 18.72 3.08 -21.52
C ILE A 322 20.19 2.61 -21.37
N GLN A 323 20.61 2.29 -20.15
CA GLN A 323 21.95 1.76 -19.86
C GLN A 323 22.16 0.38 -20.50
N THR A 324 21.19 -0.52 -20.30
CA THR A 324 21.21 -1.87 -20.91
C THR A 324 21.15 -1.79 -22.43
N ALA A 325 20.35 -0.88 -22.96
CA ALA A 325 20.27 -0.64 -24.41
C ALA A 325 21.60 -0.14 -24.96
N PHE A 326 22.26 0.80 -24.28
CA PHE A 326 23.59 1.29 -24.69
C PHE A 326 24.65 0.22 -24.61
N PHE A 327 24.67 -0.57 -23.52
CA PHE A 327 25.61 -1.71 -23.39
C PHE A 327 25.47 -2.70 -24.55
N ASN A 328 24.24 -3.12 -24.85
CA ASN A 328 23.97 -4.06 -25.95
C ASN A 328 24.30 -3.47 -27.33
N TYR A 329 24.03 -2.18 -27.49
CA TYR A 329 24.42 -1.46 -28.70
C TYR A 329 25.92 -1.43 -28.90
N CYS A 330 26.70 -1.07 -27.87
CA CYS A 330 28.15 -1.09 -27.88
C CYS A 330 28.71 -2.48 -28.20
N LYS A 331 28.11 -3.52 -27.60
CA LYS A 331 28.51 -4.92 -27.82
C LYS A 331 28.22 -5.40 -29.28
N GLY A 332 27.16 -4.86 -29.89
CA GLY A 332 26.82 -5.14 -31.30
C GLY A 332 27.75 -4.42 -32.28
N VAL A 333 28.05 -3.15 -32.03
CA VAL A 333 28.89 -2.31 -32.89
C VAL A 333 30.37 -2.66 -32.76
N GLY A 334 30.81 -3.12 -31.57
CA GLY A 334 32.22 -3.56 -31.36
C GLY A 334 32.61 -4.86 -32.12
N LYS A 335 31.66 -5.50 -32.79
CA LYS A 335 31.88 -6.71 -33.64
C LYS A 335 31.87 -6.42 -35.14
N LEU A 336 31.70 -5.18 -35.53
CA LEU A 336 31.84 -4.79 -36.94
C LEU A 336 33.34 -4.57 -37.22
N PRO A 337 33.86 -5.16 -38.33
CA PRO A 337 35.26 -5.08 -38.71
C PRO A 337 35.73 -3.65 -38.95
#